data_f4e0d5a49085c4846d307a5abb65b3c2
#
_entry.id   f4e0d5a49085c4846d307a5abb65b3c2
#
_cell.length_a   1.000
_cell.length_b   1.000
_cell.length_c   1.000
_cell.angle_alpha   90.00
_cell.angle_beta   90.00
_cell.angle_gamma   90.00
#
_symmetry.space_group_name_H-M   'P 1'
#
loop_
_entity.id
_entity.type
_entity.pdbx_description
1 polymer ?
#
loop_
_entity_poly.entity_id
_entity_poly.type
_entity_poly.pdbx_seq_one_letter_code
_entity_poly.pdbx_strand_id
1 'polypeptide(L)'
;MLSDLGHASPIEHASFTFGIEGVSRTLLAQITRHRIASFSVQSQRYVRLDDFRYVTPPEIEAIPEAKAAFLASMEEDAQRYLDLAHKLEEGHTARLMGEGMPEKQARAKASKQANEDARFVLPNACETKMVVTMNARSLMNFFQLRCCNRAQWEIRELAEKMFALVYPVAPHIFRTAGPACVSGPCPEGKMCCGRTTEVLSLIHI
;
A
#
# COMPACT_ATOMS: atom_id res chain seq x y z
N MET A 1 19.68 9.70 24.03
CA MET A 1 20.68 10.80 24.02
C MET A 1 20.65 11.66 22.77
N LEU A 2 21.06 11.20 21.55
CA LEU A 2 21.02 12.04 20.34
C LEU A 2 19.60 12.43 19.92
N SER A 3 18.66 11.50 19.98
CA SER A 3 17.23 11.74 19.70
C SER A 3 16.60 12.75 20.68
N ASP A 4 17.00 12.72 21.94
CA ASP A 4 16.48 13.61 22.99
C ASP A 4 17.00 15.05 22.84
N LEU A 5 18.14 15.20 22.15
CA LEU A 5 18.74 16.49 21.81
C LEU A 5 18.24 17.07 20.47
N GLY A 6 17.30 16.40 19.82
CA GLY A 6 16.75 16.82 18.53
C GLY A 6 17.69 16.62 17.33
N HIS A 7 18.80 15.90 17.49
CA HIS A 7 19.72 15.60 16.40
C HIS A 7 19.20 14.42 15.56
N ALA A 8 18.47 14.71 14.50
CA ALA A 8 17.83 13.70 13.66
C ALA A 8 18.74 13.12 12.56
N SER A 9 19.83 13.82 12.17
CA SER A 9 20.72 13.36 11.09
C SER A 9 21.41 12.02 11.39
N PRO A 10 21.89 11.70 12.60
CA PRO A 10 22.53 10.41 12.85
C PRO A 10 21.62 9.21 12.68
N ILE A 11 20.31 9.35 12.90
CA ILE A 11 19.35 8.26 12.74
C ILE A 11 18.98 7.98 11.27
N GLU A 12 19.36 8.86 10.34
CA GLU A 12 19.17 8.63 8.89
C GLU A 12 20.03 7.48 8.37
N HIS A 13 21.14 7.14 9.05
CA HIS A 13 22.02 6.03 8.65
C HIS A 13 21.44 4.64 8.96
N ALA A 14 20.47 4.54 9.87
CA ALA A 14 19.76 3.29 10.13
C ALA A 14 18.60 3.14 9.15
N SER A 15 18.60 2.06 8.36
CA SER A 15 17.57 1.79 7.36
C SER A 15 16.90 0.44 7.61
N PHE A 16 15.61 0.35 7.32
CA PHE A 16 14.78 -0.82 7.50
C PHE A 16 14.06 -1.14 6.20
N THR A 17 14.03 -2.42 5.85
CA THR A 17 13.35 -2.91 4.65
C THR A 17 12.21 -3.85 5.05
N PHE A 18 11.03 -3.63 4.48
CA PHE A 18 9.82 -4.41 4.74
C PHE A 18 9.33 -5.06 3.46
N GLY A 19 8.97 -6.34 3.55
CA GLY A 19 8.10 -7.01 2.59
C GLY A 19 6.64 -6.80 3.03
N ILE A 20 5.83 -6.23 2.17
CA ILE A 20 4.42 -5.91 2.43
C ILE A 20 3.57 -6.61 1.38
N GLU A 21 2.56 -7.36 1.81
CA GLU A 21 1.60 -8.06 0.96
C GLU A 21 0.19 -8.00 1.55
N GLY A 22 -0.82 -8.35 0.77
CA GLY A 22 -2.20 -8.33 1.22
C GLY A 22 -2.75 -6.90 1.41
N VAL A 23 -2.23 -5.92 0.67
CA VAL A 23 -2.63 -4.51 0.78
C VAL A 23 -3.23 -4.01 -0.51
N SER A 24 -4.14 -3.04 -0.41
CA SER A 24 -4.85 -2.48 -1.57
C SER A 24 -4.01 -1.49 -2.39
N ARG A 25 -4.43 -1.26 -3.62
CA ARG A 25 -3.93 -0.15 -4.46
C ARG A 25 -4.23 1.22 -3.83
N THR A 26 -5.31 1.30 -3.04
CA THR A 26 -5.63 2.50 -2.26
C THR A 26 -4.53 2.82 -1.24
N LEU A 27 -4.04 1.81 -0.51
CA LEU A 27 -2.91 1.97 0.40
C LEU A 27 -1.64 2.35 -0.35
N LEU A 28 -1.36 1.69 -1.48
CA LEU A 28 -0.18 2.00 -2.30
C LEU A 28 -0.15 3.48 -2.70
N ALA A 29 -1.28 4.04 -3.13
CA ALA A 29 -1.39 5.46 -3.50
C ALA A 29 -1.11 6.41 -2.33
N GLN A 30 -1.29 5.96 -1.09
CA GLN A 30 -1.01 6.74 0.12
C GLN A 30 0.44 6.60 0.59
N ILE A 31 0.98 5.37 0.61
CA ILE A 31 2.32 5.11 1.13
C ILE A 31 3.40 5.71 0.22
N THR A 32 3.20 5.68 -1.10
CA THR A 32 4.14 6.26 -2.07
C THR A 32 4.25 7.79 -2.02
N ARG A 33 3.40 8.47 -1.26
CA ARG A 33 3.52 9.90 -0.98
C ARG A 33 4.62 10.21 0.05
N HIS A 34 5.04 9.23 0.83
CA HIS A 34 6.15 9.39 1.77
C HIS A 34 7.46 9.43 1.00
N ARG A 35 8.18 10.55 1.13
CA ARG A 35 9.47 10.76 0.46
C ARG A 35 10.62 10.30 1.34
N ILE A 36 11.80 10.12 0.71
CA ILE A 36 12.98 9.48 1.30
C ILE A 36 12.65 8.04 1.67
N ALA A 37 12.10 7.34 0.67
CA ALA A 37 11.80 5.93 0.70
C ALA A 37 12.04 5.32 -0.68
N SER A 38 12.44 4.06 -0.70
CA SER A 38 12.56 3.26 -1.92
C SER A 38 11.43 2.25 -1.98
N PHE A 39 10.78 2.14 -3.14
CA PHE A 39 9.64 1.26 -3.36
C PHE A 39 9.90 0.33 -4.55
N SER A 40 9.74 -0.97 -4.35
CA SER A 40 9.64 -1.96 -5.41
C SER A 40 8.26 -2.60 -5.34
N VAL A 41 7.39 -2.29 -6.29
CA VAL A 41 5.98 -2.68 -6.28
C VAL A 41 5.71 -3.71 -7.36
N GLN A 42 4.86 -4.71 -7.08
CA GLN A 42 4.42 -5.67 -8.08
C GLN A 42 3.77 -4.96 -9.27
N SER A 43 4.31 -5.22 -10.46
CA SER A 43 3.83 -4.61 -11.70
C SER A 43 2.60 -5.34 -12.23
N GLN A 44 1.50 -4.63 -12.44
CA GLN A 44 0.32 -5.14 -13.14
C GLN A 44 0.50 -5.21 -14.68
N ARG A 45 1.62 -4.73 -15.22
CA ARG A 45 1.95 -4.83 -16.65
C ARG A 45 2.52 -6.20 -17.00
N TYR A 46 3.27 -6.82 -16.08
CA TYR A 46 4.02 -8.05 -16.29
C TYR A 46 3.39 -9.27 -15.64
N VAL A 47 2.53 -9.05 -14.66
CA VAL A 47 1.83 -10.11 -13.94
C VAL A 47 0.37 -10.04 -14.35
N ARG A 48 -0.11 -11.07 -15.07
CA ARG A 48 -1.53 -11.24 -15.35
C ARG A 48 -2.24 -11.58 -14.05
N LEU A 49 -3.39 -10.95 -13.83
CA LEU A 49 -4.20 -11.19 -12.65
C LEU A 49 -5.21 -12.30 -12.94
N ASP A 50 -4.70 -13.54 -13.06
CA ASP A 50 -5.56 -14.73 -13.24
C ASP A 50 -6.21 -15.13 -11.89
N ASP A 51 -5.61 -14.74 -10.76
CA ASP A 51 -6.16 -14.88 -9.41
C ASP A 51 -6.42 -13.45 -8.87
N PHE A 52 -7.63 -12.96 -9.09
CA PHE A 52 -8.03 -11.61 -8.71
C PHE A 52 -8.31 -11.55 -7.21
N ARG A 53 -7.37 -10.99 -6.46
CA ARG A 53 -7.52 -10.75 -5.02
C ARG A 53 -7.80 -9.29 -4.74
N TYR A 54 -8.60 -9.05 -3.70
CA TYR A 54 -8.98 -7.70 -3.28
C TYR A 54 -9.04 -7.60 -1.75
N VAL A 55 -8.86 -6.39 -1.26
CA VAL A 55 -8.96 -6.05 0.16
C VAL A 55 -10.35 -5.49 0.41
N THR A 56 -11.11 -6.14 1.30
CA THR A 56 -12.43 -5.65 1.72
C THR A 56 -12.27 -4.71 2.91
N PRO A 57 -12.75 -3.45 2.82
CA PRO A 57 -12.77 -2.55 3.96
C PRO A 57 -13.63 -3.08 5.13
N PRO A 58 -13.18 -2.93 6.39
CA PRO A 58 -13.93 -3.44 7.55
C PRO A 58 -15.37 -2.94 7.64
N GLU A 59 -15.63 -1.68 7.30
CA GLU A 59 -16.98 -1.11 7.31
C GLU A 59 -17.88 -1.75 6.24
N ILE A 60 -17.33 -2.14 5.10
CA ILE A 60 -18.06 -2.89 4.06
C ILE A 60 -18.33 -4.31 4.57
N GLU A 61 -17.33 -4.95 5.19
CA GLU A 61 -17.46 -6.30 5.75
C GLU A 61 -18.54 -6.37 6.85
N ALA A 62 -18.69 -5.31 7.64
CA ALA A 62 -19.64 -5.23 8.75
C ALA A 62 -21.11 -5.06 8.31
N ILE A 63 -21.39 -4.64 7.08
CA ILE A 63 -22.73 -4.36 6.58
C ILE A 63 -23.07 -5.38 5.48
N PRO A 64 -23.97 -6.37 5.73
CA PRO A 64 -24.24 -7.47 4.80
C PRO A 64 -24.60 -7.01 3.37
N GLU A 65 -25.46 -6.01 3.24
CA GLU A 65 -25.89 -5.48 1.93
C GLU A 65 -24.74 -4.77 1.20
N ALA A 66 -23.90 -4.03 1.92
CA ALA A 66 -22.73 -3.38 1.35
C ALA A 66 -21.69 -4.41 0.92
N LYS A 67 -21.49 -5.46 1.72
CA LYS A 67 -20.61 -6.59 1.39
C LYS A 67 -21.07 -7.30 0.12
N ALA A 68 -22.35 -7.62 0.02
CA ALA A 68 -22.91 -8.29 -1.15
C ALA A 68 -22.71 -7.45 -2.42
N ALA A 69 -23.00 -6.15 -2.37
CA ALA A 69 -22.81 -5.23 -3.48
C ALA A 69 -21.32 -5.10 -3.86
N PHE A 70 -20.42 -5.03 -2.87
CA PHE A 70 -18.98 -4.97 -3.09
C PHE A 70 -18.45 -6.24 -3.77
N LEU A 71 -18.82 -7.43 -3.29
CA LEU A 71 -18.40 -8.70 -3.86
C LEU A 71 -18.88 -8.85 -5.32
N ALA A 72 -20.13 -8.48 -5.61
CA ALA A 72 -20.68 -8.50 -6.96
C ALA A 72 -19.88 -7.56 -7.89
N SER A 73 -19.50 -6.37 -7.43
CA SER A 73 -18.68 -5.43 -8.20
C SER A 73 -17.27 -5.99 -8.46
N MET A 74 -16.65 -6.65 -7.48
CA MET A 74 -15.31 -7.24 -7.65
C MET A 74 -15.33 -8.37 -8.68
N GLU A 75 -16.35 -9.22 -8.66
CA GLU A 75 -16.53 -10.30 -9.64
C GLU A 75 -16.72 -9.72 -11.06
N GLU A 76 -17.57 -8.70 -11.20
CA GLU A 76 -17.82 -8.06 -12.48
C GLU A 76 -16.55 -7.37 -13.03
N ASP A 77 -15.79 -6.68 -12.19
CA ASP A 77 -14.55 -6.00 -12.58
C ASP A 77 -13.44 -7.01 -12.96
N ALA A 78 -13.37 -8.15 -12.27
CA ALA A 78 -12.48 -9.24 -12.64
C ALA A 78 -12.81 -9.78 -14.05
N GLN A 79 -14.10 -10.04 -14.32
CA GLN A 79 -14.53 -10.53 -15.62
C GLN A 79 -14.29 -9.51 -16.74
N ARG A 80 -14.58 -8.23 -16.48
CA ARG A 80 -14.29 -7.15 -17.43
C ARG A 80 -12.81 -7.03 -17.76
N TYR A 81 -11.94 -7.19 -16.77
CA TYR A 81 -10.50 -7.18 -16.98
C TYR A 81 -10.07 -8.31 -17.91
N LEU A 82 -10.53 -9.55 -17.66
CA LEU A 82 -10.18 -10.72 -18.45
C LEU A 82 -10.68 -10.60 -19.90
N ASP A 83 -11.93 -10.18 -20.08
CA ASP A 83 -12.54 -9.99 -21.39
C ASP A 83 -11.82 -8.91 -22.20
N LEU A 84 -11.47 -7.80 -21.55
CA LEU A 84 -10.76 -6.70 -22.19
C LEU A 84 -9.33 -7.11 -22.57
N ALA A 85 -8.62 -7.78 -21.66
CA ALA A 85 -7.27 -8.29 -21.91
C ALA A 85 -7.25 -9.25 -23.11
N HIS A 86 -8.22 -10.17 -23.19
CA HIS A 86 -8.34 -11.11 -24.30
C HIS A 86 -8.58 -10.40 -25.65
N LYS A 87 -9.56 -9.49 -25.71
CA LYS A 87 -9.87 -8.72 -26.93
C LYS A 87 -8.69 -7.89 -27.41
N LEU A 88 -7.97 -7.24 -26.48
CA LEU A 88 -6.78 -6.46 -26.79
C LEU A 88 -5.62 -7.35 -27.26
N GLU A 89 -5.42 -8.51 -26.64
CA GLU A 89 -4.39 -9.47 -27.05
C GLU A 89 -4.62 -9.98 -28.45
N GLU A 90 -5.86 -10.35 -28.82
CA GLU A 90 -6.23 -10.79 -30.17
C GLU A 90 -5.99 -9.66 -31.19
N GLY A 91 -6.50 -8.45 -30.92
CA GLY A 91 -6.34 -7.31 -31.82
C GLY A 91 -4.89 -6.91 -32.05
N HIS A 92 -4.09 -6.85 -30.97
CA HIS A 92 -2.65 -6.55 -31.07
C HIS A 92 -1.88 -7.65 -31.78
N THR A 93 -2.21 -8.92 -31.55
CA THR A 93 -1.58 -10.04 -32.24
C THR A 93 -1.83 -9.97 -33.75
N ALA A 94 -3.08 -9.77 -34.16
CA ALA A 94 -3.43 -9.64 -35.57
C ALA A 94 -2.69 -8.48 -36.25
N ARG A 95 -2.62 -7.32 -35.59
CA ARG A 95 -1.89 -6.16 -36.09
C ARG A 95 -0.41 -6.44 -36.25
N LEU A 96 0.27 -6.99 -35.22
CA LEU A 96 1.70 -7.27 -35.24
C LEU A 96 2.08 -8.34 -36.28
N MET A 97 1.22 -9.34 -36.50
CA MET A 97 1.41 -10.31 -37.56
C MET A 97 1.25 -9.65 -38.93
N GLY A 98 0.28 -8.75 -39.11
CA GLY A 98 0.13 -7.95 -40.32
C GLY A 98 1.34 -7.06 -40.64
N GLU A 99 2.08 -6.63 -39.63
CA GLU A 99 3.36 -5.90 -39.71
C GLU A 99 4.55 -6.85 -40.02
N GLY A 100 4.32 -8.15 -40.19
CA GLY A 100 5.36 -9.14 -40.51
C GLY A 100 6.04 -9.82 -39.34
N MET A 101 5.53 -9.62 -38.10
CA MET A 101 6.10 -10.27 -36.91
C MET A 101 5.70 -11.76 -36.85
N PRO A 102 6.64 -12.68 -36.52
CA PRO A 102 6.31 -14.08 -36.29
C PRO A 102 5.27 -14.25 -35.16
N GLU A 103 4.27 -15.15 -35.34
CA GLU A 103 3.13 -15.32 -34.43
C GLU A 103 3.55 -15.43 -32.95
N LYS A 104 4.52 -16.26 -32.61
CA LYS A 104 5.01 -16.44 -31.22
C LYS A 104 5.49 -15.15 -30.60
N GLN A 105 6.20 -14.31 -31.37
CA GLN A 105 6.69 -13.02 -30.88
C GLN A 105 5.55 -12.00 -30.81
N ALA A 106 4.64 -12.02 -31.80
CA ALA A 106 3.46 -11.17 -31.83
C ALA A 106 2.59 -11.40 -30.59
N ARG A 107 2.27 -12.65 -30.26
CA ARG A 107 1.48 -13.01 -29.06
C ARG A 107 2.16 -12.57 -27.76
N ALA A 108 3.46 -12.83 -27.59
CA ALA A 108 4.18 -12.44 -26.37
C ALA A 108 4.22 -10.91 -26.18
N LYS A 109 4.34 -10.14 -27.27
CA LYS A 109 4.30 -8.68 -27.22
C LYS A 109 2.87 -8.16 -27.01
N ALA A 110 1.90 -8.75 -27.68
CA ALA A 110 0.49 -8.40 -27.58
C ALA A 110 -0.05 -8.60 -26.16
N SER A 111 0.23 -9.74 -25.53
CA SER A 111 -0.21 -10.04 -24.15
C SER A 111 0.27 -8.99 -23.16
N LYS A 112 1.54 -8.55 -23.27
CA LYS A 112 2.08 -7.48 -22.42
C LYS A 112 1.36 -6.14 -22.64
N GLN A 113 1.11 -5.75 -23.90
CA GLN A 113 0.40 -4.53 -24.25
C GLN A 113 -1.06 -4.59 -23.77
N ALA A 114 -1.72 -5.73 -23.96
CA ALA A 114 -3.09 -5.97 -23.52
C ALA A 114 -3.24 -5.80 -22.00
N ASN A 115 -2.35 -6.40 -21.21
CA ASN A 115 -2.36 -6.24 -19.74
C ASN A 115 -2.11 -4.79 -19.31
N GLU A 116 -1.27 -4.05 -20.06
CA GLU A 116 -0.97 -2.64 -19.76
C GLU A 116 -2.21 -1.75 -19.87
N ASP A 117 -3.08 -2.03 -20.83
CA ASP A 117 -4.29 -1.26 -21.09
C ASP A 117 -5.49 -1.81 -20.30
N ALA A 118 -5.67 -3.14 -20.26
CA ALA A 118 -6.77 -3.77 -19.54
C ALA A 118 -6.80 -3.41 -18.03
N ARG A 119 -5.65 -3.24 -17.41
CA ARG A 119 -5.56 -2.89 -15.97
C ARG A 119 -6.24 -1.58 -15.56
N PHE A 120 -6.63 -0.74 -16.53
CA PHE A 120 -7.35 0.51 -16.23
C PHE A 120 -8.74 0.29 -15.65
N VAL A 121 -9.32 -0.89 -15.85
CA VAL A 121 -10.62 -1.25 -15.23
C VAL A 121 -10.48 -1.90 -13.85
N LEU A 122 -9.26 -2.14 -13.37
CA LEU A 122 -9.07 -2.77 -12.06
C LEU A 122 -9.42 -1.80 -10.93
N PRO A 123 -10.19 -2.25 -9.92
CA PRO A 123 -10.58 -1.42 -8.81
C PRO A 123 -9.40 -1.10 -7.87
N ASN A 124 -9.54 -0.02 -7.11
CA ASN A 124 -8.58 0.36 -6.08
C ASN A 124 -8.45 -0.68 -4.95
N ALA A 125 -9.47 -1.52 -4.76
CA ALA A 125 -9.45 -2.62 -3.82
C ALA A 125 -8.52 -3.77 -4.23
N CYS A 126 -8.10 -3.83 -5.50
CA CYS A 126 -7.19 -4.85 -6.01
C CYS A 126 -5.93 -4.96 -5.14
N GLU A 127 -5.61 -6.19 -4.73
CA GLU A 127 -4.45 -6.48 -3.88
C GLU A 127 -3.14 -6.19 -4.62
N THR A 128 -2.15 -5.78 -3.88
CA THR A 128 -0.78 -5.60 -4.35
C THR A 128 0.21 -6.00 -3.26
N LYS A 129 1.48 -6.13 -3.67
CA LYS A 129 2.60 -6.35 -2.76
C LYS A 129 3.78 -5.48 -3.15
N MET A 130 4.62 -5.18 -2.17
CA MET A 130 5.75 -4.30 -2.38
C MET A 130 6.89 -4.58 -1.39
N VAL A 131 8.10 -4.18 -1.77
CA VAL A 131 9.21 -4.01 -0.85
C VAL A 131 9.42 -2.52 -0.65
N VAL A 132 9.54 -2.11 0.61
CA VAL A 132 9.73 -0.70 0.99
C VAL A 132 10.95 -0.58 1.88
N THR A 133 11.87 0.32 1.55
CA THR A 133 13.02 0.67 2.39
C THR A 133 12.91 2.14 2.82
N MET A 134 12.98 2.37 4.13
CA MET A 134 12.99 3.71 4.73
C MET A 134 14.09 3.79 5.79
N ASN A 135 14.74 4.96 5.93
CA ASN A 135 15.59 5.21 7.07
C ASN A 135 14.75 5.51 8.33
N ALA A 136 15.38 5.45 9.50
CA ALA A 136 14.67 5.61 10.78
C ALA A 136 14.00 6.98 10.92
N ARG A 137 14.59 8.04 10.41
CA ARG A 137 13.98 9.38 10.43
C ARG A 137 12.70 9.44 9.59
N SER A 138 12.73 8.84 8.39
CA SER A 138 11.56 8.72 7.53
C SER A 138 10.46 7.87 8.18
N LEU A 139 10.84 6.78 8.86
CA LEU A 139 9.92 5.93 9.62
C LEU A 139 9.27 6.68 10.79
N MET A 140 10.02 7.48 11.55
CA MET A 140 9.44 8.31 12.61
C MET A 140 8.37 9.27 12.07
N ASN A 141 8.64 9.94 10.95
CA ASN A 141 7.64 10.78 10.28
C ASN A 141 6.45 9.97 9.76
N PHE A 142 6.69 8.78 9.21
CA PHE A 142 5.62 7.88 8.76
C PHE A 142 4.72 7.46 9.93
N PHE A 143 5.28 7.03 11.04
CA PHE A 143 4.52 6.64 12.24
C PHE A 143 3.75 7.83 12.85
N GLN A 144 4.37 9.01 12.87
CA GLN A 144 3.70 10.22 13.35
C GLN A 144 2.41 10.54 12.58
N LEU A 145 2.44 10.35 11.25
CA LEU A 145 1.32 10.66 10.39
C LEU A 145 0.31 9.50 10.28
N ARG A 146 0.79 8.25 10.33
CA ARG A 146 -0.03 7.09 9.96
C ARG A 146 -0.49 6.22 11.14
N CYS A 147 0.18 6.27 12.28
CA CYS A 147 -0.36 5.67 13.52
C CYS A 147 -1.46 6.54 14.16
N CYS A 148 -1.73 7.73 13.63
CA CYS A 148 -2.82 8.59 14.10
C CYS A 148 -4.19 8.00 13.71
N ASN A 149 -5.16 8.07 14.62
CA ASN A 149 -6.52 7.56 14.39
C ASN A 149 -7.28 8.25 13.24
N ARG A 150 -6.79 9.40 12.77
CA ARG A 150 -7.28 10.08 11.56
C ARG A 150 -6.72 9.54 10.25
N ALA A 151 -5.69 8.70 10.30
CA ALA A 151 -5.23 8.00 9.11
C ALA A 151 -6.29 6.99 8.66
N GLN A 152 -6.35 6.74 7.35
CA GLN A 152 -7.22 5.70 6.82
C GLN A 152 -6.84 4.35 7.46
N TRP A 153 -7.82 3.51 7.73
CA TRP A 153 -7.67 2.30 8.54
C TRP A 153 -6.53 1.38 8.07
N GLU A 154 -6.41 1.14 6.77
CA GLU A 154 -5.46 0.17 6.21
C GLU A 154 -4.00 0.63 6.35
N ILE A 155 -3.70 1.90 6.02
CA ILE A 155 -2.35 2.44 6.17
C ILE A 155 -1.99 2.64 7.65
N ARG A 156 -2.99 2.86 8.53
CA ARG A 156 -2.77 2.90 9.98
C ARG A 156 -2.38 1.52 10.50
N GLU A 157 -3.13 0.48 10.16
CA GLU A 157 -2.81 -0.90 10.53
C GLU A 157 -1.41 -1.31 10.03
N LEU A 158 -1.07 -0.96 8.80
CA LEU A 158 0.27 -1.18 8.27
C LEU A 158 1.32 -0.45 9.10
N ALA A 159 1.11 0.83 9.43
CA ALA A 159 2.06 1.60 10.23
C ALA A 159 2.25 1.01 11.63
N GLU A 160 1.18 0.56 12.28
CA GLU A 160 1.22 -0.11 13.58
C GLU A 160 2.01 -1.43 13.52
N LYS A 161 1.77 -2.25 12.49
CA LYS A 161 2.53 -3.49 12.24
C LYS A 161 4.02 -3.21 11.99
N MET A 162 4.33 -2.23 11.15
CA MET A 162 5.73 -1.82 10.89
C MET A 162 6.41 -1.33 12.17
N PHE A 163 5.71 -0.53 12.99
CA PHE A 163 6.22 -0.06 14.27
C PHE A 163 6.52 -1.21 15.22
N ALA A 164 5.60 -2.17 15.36
CA ALA A 164 5.78 -3.35 16.19
C ALA A 164 7.00 -4.20 15.80
N LEU A 165 7.38 -4.20 14.51
CA LEU A 165 8.57 -4.92 14.02
C LEU A 165 9.87 -4.17 14.33
N VAL A 166 9.90 -2.83 14.22
CA VAL A 166 11.15 -2.08 14.37
C VAL A 166 11.45 -1.68 15.81
N TYR A 167 10.42 -1.54 16.64
CA TYR A 167 10.59 -1.13 18.04
C TYR A 167 11.49 -2.08 18.85
N PRO A 168 11.30 -3.42 18.82
CA PRO A 168 12.17 -4.37 19.50
C PRO A 168 13.63 -4.37 18.99
N VAL A 169 13.80 -4.04 17.70
CA VAL A 169 15.12 -4.04 17.05
C VAL A 169 15.93 -2.77 17.40
N ALA A 170 15.25 -1.63 17.51
CA ALA A 170 15.89 -0.34 17.77
C ALA A 170 15.10 0.53 18.76
N PRO A 171 14.88 0.05 20.01
CA PRO A 171 14.00 0.71 20.98
C PRO A 171 14.45 2.12 21.33
N HIS A 172 15.74 2.38 21.36
CA HIS A 172 16.27 3.71 21.66
C HIS A 172 16.01 4.74 20.54
N ILE A 173 15.93 4.30 19.29
CA ILE A 173 15.59 5.16 18.16
C ILE A 173 14.09 5.47 18.16
N PHE A 174 13.26 4.45 18.35
CA PHE A 174 11.80 4.55 18.20
C PHE A 174 11.06 4.82 19.52
N ARG A 175 11.75 5.14 20.60
CA ARG A 175 11.16 5.39 21.93
C ARG A 175 10.05 6.46 21.92
N THR A 176 10.18 7.46 21.07
CA THR A 176 9.22 8.57 20.93
C THR A 176 8.45 8.50 19.60
N ALA A 177 8.56 7.36 18.87
CA ALA A 177 7.81 7.17 17.65
C ALA A 177 6.34 6.84 17.94
N GLY A 178 5.46 7.16 17.00
CA GLY A 178 4.03 6.96 17.13
C GLY A 178 3.28 8.20 16.65
N PRO A 179 1.95 8.27 16.83
CA PRO A 179 1.18 9.45 16.45
C PRO A 179 1.65 10.70 17.16
N ALA A 180 1.42 11.88 16.57
CA ALA A 180 1.96 13.15 17.09
C ALA A 180 1.63 13.44 18.58
N CYS A 181 0.52 12.88 19.10
CA CYS A 181 0.12 13.00 20.50
C CYS A 181 1.00 12.22 21.49
N VAL A 182 1.93 11.38 21.02
CA VAL A 182 2.94 10.70 21.88
C VAL A 182 3.93 11.71 22.47
N SER A 183 4.25 12.77 21.72
CA SER A 183 5.28 13.75 22.09
C SER A 183 4.71 15.05 22.68
N GLY A 184 3.38 15.14 22.87
CA GLY A 184 2.75 16.36 23.40
C GLY A 184 1.25 16.44 23.14
N PRO A 185 0.66 17.63 23.25
CA PRO A 185 -0.74 17.84 22.95
C PRO A 185 -1.08 17.45 21.52
N CYS A 186 -2.29 16.90 21.31
CA CYS A 186 -2.74 16.51 19.98
C CYS A 186 -2.76 17.74 19.04
N PRO A 187 -2.03 17.73 17.92
CA PRO A 187 -1.98 18.86 16.99
C PRO A 187 -3.28 19.06 16.20
N GLU A 188 -4.21 18.09 16.24
CA GLU A 188 -5.46 18.13 15.52
C GLU A 188 -6.52 19.07 16.16
N GLY A 189 -6.23 19.64 17.32
CA GLY A 189 -7.10 20.61 17.99
C GLY A 189 -8.53 20.10 18.17
N LYS A 190 -9.51 20.76 17.56
CA LYS A 190 -10.95 20.39 17.62
C LYS A 190 -11.25 19.02 17.02
N MET A 191 -10.38 18.50 16.19
CA MET A 191 -10.53 17.17 15.54
C MET A 191 -9.74 16.08 16.27
N CYS A 192 -9.27 16.34 17.49
CA CYS A 192 -8.65 15.34 18.33
C CYS A 192 -9.59 14.16 18.58
N CYS A 193 -9.09 12.93 18.43
CA CYS A 193 -9.88 11.72 18.68
C CYS A 193 -10.10 11.40 20.17
N GLY A 194 -9.46 12.15 21.09
CA GLY A 194 -9.55 11.94 22.54
C GLY A 194 -8.80 10.69 23.07
N ARG A 195 -8.18 9.89 22.23
CA ARG A 195 -7.57 8.59 22.58
C ARG A 195 -6.10 8.68 22.98
N THR A 196 -5.58 9.85 23.33
CA THR A 196 -4.16 10.04 23.64
C THR A 196 -3.65 9.06 24.72
N THR A 197 -4.42 8.89 25.81
CA THR A 197 -4.05 7.99 26.92
C THR A 197 -3.99 6.53 26.48
N GLU A 198 -4.98 6.09 25.68
CA GLU A 198 -5.03 4.73 25.13
C GLU A 198 -3.86 4.47 24.17
N VAL A 199 -3.61 5.40 23.26
CA VAL A 199 -2.50 5.30 22.29
C VAL A 199 -1.16 5.23 23.02
N LEU A 200 -0.95 6.03 24.07
CA LEU A 200 0.27 5.99 24.89
C LEU A 200 0.45 4.63 25.57
N SER A 201 -0.63 4.00 26.04
CA SER A 201 -0.55 2.68 26.66
C SER A 201 -0.22 1.54 25.66
N LEU A 202 -0.59 1.70 24.39
CA LEU A 202 -0.34 0.71 23.35
C LEU A 202 1.08 0.77 22.74
N ILE A 203 1.70 1.96 22.76
CA ILE A 203 3.00 2.20 22.09
C ILE A 203 4.17 2.08 23.07
N HIS A 204 3.95 2.19 24.37
CA HIS A 204 5.00 2.20 25.39
C HIS A 204 4.99 0.97 26.31
N ILE A 205 4.56 -0.20 25.80
CA ILE A 205 4.69 -1.49 26.48
C ILE A 205 6.12 -2.00 26.41
#